data_48b54d5b04d032c7c03825dac593355a
#
_entry.id   48b54d5b04d032c7c03825dac593355a
#
_cell.length_a   1.000
_cell.length_b   1.000
_cell.length_c   1.000
_cell.angle_alpha   90.00
_cell.angle_beta   90.00
_cell.angle_gamma   90.00
#
_symmetry.space_group_name_H-M   'P 1'
#
loop_
_entity.id
_entity.type
_entity.pdbx_description
1 polymer ?
#
loop_
_entity_poly.entity_id
_entity_poly.type
_entity_poly.pdbx_seq_one_letter_code
_entity_poly.pdbx_strand_id
1 'polypeptide(L)'
;MAKKKNQKKAESHAKKSAVETLRFQTHWGLKQLGQQDGNLFHELVDAEVNFIAELDLSQDLLAIKSLVDGVKQSFAVVPTAEKGDFTKSLTAVALGIAQINEINNIGIPLSWSEMVEKKMLTIYYPEEYRNQIIDWAKANGYNTSTYLGRPIVKFSKLYIIIERTRA
;
A
#
# COMPACT_ATOMS: atom_id res chain seq x y z
N MET A 1 -14.41 23.49 -23.71
CA MET A 1 -13.18 23.95 -23.02
C MET A 1 -13.32 24.06 -21.51
N ALA A 2 -14.43 24.58 -20.97
CA ALA A 2 -14.65 24.69 -19.54
C ALA A 2 -14.64 23.33 -18.81
N LYS A 3 -15.19 22.27 -19.42
CA LYS A 3 -15.21 20.91 -18.86
C LYS A 3 -13.81 20.32 -18.65
N LYS A 4 -12.87 20.55 -19.58
CA LYS A 4 -11.49 20.05 -19.45
C LYS A 4 -10.72 20.75 -18.32
N LYS A 5 -10.89 22.07 -18.14
CA LYS A 5 -10.27 22.82 -17.06
C LYS A 5 -10.80 22.38 -15.68
N ASN A 6 -12.11 22.12 -15.57
CA ASN A 6 -12.71 21.65 -14.32
C ASN A 6 -12.26 20.23 -13.96
N GLN A 7 -12.12 19.35 -14.97
CA GLN A 7 -11.58 18.00 -14.74
C GLN A 7 -10.13 18.03 -14.25
N LYS A 8 -9.26 18.85 -14.84
CA LYS A 8 -7.87 19.02 -14.40
C LYS A 8 -7.77 19.57 -12.98
N LYS A 9 -8.62 20.53 -12.61
CA LYS A 9 -8.67 21.07 -11.25
C LYS A 9 -9.15 20.02 -10.26
N ALA A 10 -10.18 19.23 -10.60
CA ALA A 10 -10.71 18.16 -9.76
C ALA A 10 -9.67 17.05 -9.55
N GLU A 11 -8.97 16.63 -10.62
CA GLU A 11 -7.90 15.63 -10.53
C GLU A 11 -6.73 16.12 -9.69
N SER A 12 -6.30 17.39 -9.86
CA SER A 12 -5.23 18.01 -9.08
C SER A 12 -5.63 18.11 -7.60
N HIS A 13 -6.87 18.48 -7.31
CA HIS A 13 -7.39 18.55 -5.95
C HIS A 13 -7.45 17.15 -5.31
N ALA A 14 -7.92 16.14 -6.05
CA ALA A 14 -7.98 14.76 -5.59
C ALA A 14 -6.58 14.22 -5.28
N LYS A 15 -5.58 14.53 -6.11
CA LYS A 15 -4.18 14.13 -5.88
C LYS A 15 -3.60 14.79 -4.63
N LYS A 16 -3.82 16.07 -4.43
CA LYS A 16 -3.37 16.79 -3.22
C LYS A 16 -4.04 16.24 -1.97
N SER A 17 -5.35 16.00 -2.03
CA SER A 17 -6.10 15.42 -0.92
C SER A 17 -5.58 14.01 -0.58
N ALA A 18 -5.23 13.21 -1.60
CA ALA A 18 -4.65 11.89 -1.39
C ALA A 18 -3.29 11.96 -0.69
N VAL A 19 -2.43 12.91 -1.07
CA VAL A 19 -1.13 13.11 -0.42
C VAL A 19 -1.31 13.48 1.05
N GLU A 20 -2.20 14.40 1.35
CA GLU A 20 -2.48 14.83 2.72
C GLU A 20 -3.05 13.69 3.56
N THR A 21 -3.99 12.94 3.00
CA THR A 21 -4.57 11.76 3.65
C THR A 21 -3.52 10.69 3.91
N LEU A 22 -2.69 10.40 2.92
CA LEU A 22 -1.60 9.43 3.05
C LEU A 22 -0.64 9.84 4.17
N ARG A 23 -0.23 11.11 4.20
CA ARG A 23 0.67 11.65 5.22
C ARG A 23 0.05 11.52 6.62
N PHE A 24 -1.19 11.92 6.77
CA PHE A 24 -1.90 11.83 8.04
C PHE A 24 -2.00 10.37 8.52
N GLN A 25 -2.43 9.47 7.66
CA GLN A 25 -2.59 8.05 8.01
C GLN A 25 -1.25 7.37 8.32
N THR A 26 -0.19 7.78 7.63
CA THR A 26 1.16 7.24 7.87
C THR A 26 1.66 7.65 9.26
N HIS A 27 1.55 8.93 9.61
CA HIS A 27 1.95 9.40 10.94
C HIS A 27 1.10 8.79 12.04
N TRP A 28 -0.21 8.68 11.81
CA TRP A 28 -1.12 7.99 12.72
C TRP A 28 -0.68 6.54 12.94
N GLY A 29 -0.36 5.82 11.87
CA GLY A 29 0.11 4.43 11.94
C GLY A 29 1.41 4.28 12.72
N LEU A 30 2.36 5.22 12.57
CA LEU A 30 3.58 5.24 13.35
C LEU A 30 3.30 5.38 14.85
N LYS A 31 2.36 6.24 15.22
CA LYS A 31 1.94 6.38 16.63
C LYS A 31 1.36 5.09 17.18
N GLN A 32 0.55 4.39 16.39
CA GLN A 32 0.00 3.09 16.78
C GLN A 32 1.10 2.04 16.98
N LEU A 33 2.23 2.19 16.30
CA LEU A 33 3.41 1.33 16.46
C LEU A 33 4.35 1.82 17.57
N GLY A 34 3.92 2.80 18.38
CA GLY A 34 4.69 3.31 19.50
C GLY A 34 5.71 4.38 19.16
N GLN A 35 5.68 4.91 17.93
CA GLN A 35 6.62 5.95 17.49
C GLN A 35 6.03 7.34 17.76
N GLN A 36 6.62 8.08 18.70
CA GLN A 36 6.14 9.39 19.11
C GLN A 36 6.40 10.45 18.04
N ASP A 37 5.55 11.47 18.00
CA ASP A 37 5.73 12.63 17.11
C ASP A 37 7.11 13.24 17.27
N GLY A 38 7.69 13.67 16.16
CA GLY A 38 8.97 14.36 16.13
C GLY A 38 10.19 13.45 16.17
N ASN A 39 10.02 12.13 16.26
CA ASN A 39 11.18 11.23 16.19
C ASN A 39 11.62 11.02 14.74
N LEU A 40 12.76 10.34 14.56
CA LEU A 40 13.36 10.11 13.25
C LEU A 40 12.42 9.39 12.27
N PHE A 41 11.61 8.45 12.75
CA PHE A 41 10.69 7.71 11.87
C PHE A 41 9.65 8.62 11.23
N HIS A 42 9.17 9.64 11.95
CA HIS A 42 8.25 10.64 11.40
C HIS A 42 8.90 11.48 10.29
N GLU A 43 10.18 11.82 10.46
CA GLU A 43 10.94 12.52 9.41
C GLU A 43 11.15 11.65 8.17
N LEU A 44 11.48 10.36 8.38
CA LEU A 44 11.71 9.42 7.29
C LEU A 44 10.45 9.17 6.47
N VAL A 45 9.28 9.03 7.12
CA VAL A 45 8.03 8.85 6.37
C VAL A 45 7.63 10.10 5.63
N ASP A 46 7.91 11.29 6.14
CA ASP A 46 7.65 12.53 5.41
C ASP A 46 8.44 12.57 4.10
N ALA A 47 9.71 12.19 4.12
CA ALA A 47 10.53 12.09 2.93
C ALA A 47 10.00 11.05 1.95
N GLU A 48 9.62 9.88 2.45
CA GLU A 48 9.07 8.81 1.60
C GLU A 48 7.72 9.20 1.00
N VAL A 49 6.83 9.79 1.78
CA VAL A 49 5.52 10.26 1.29
C VAL A 49 5.69 11.33 0.20
N ASN A 50 6.65 12.24 0.36
CA ASN A 50 6.95 13.24 -0.67
C ASN A 50 7.42 12.55 -1.96
N PHE A 51 8.26 11.54 -1.88
CA PHE A 51 8.74 10.80 -3.04
C PHE A 51 7.61 10.00 -3.72
N ILE A 52 6.76 9.36 -2.93
CA ILE A 52 5.57 8.66 -3.41
C ILE A 52 4.65 9.64 -4.16
N ALA A 53 4.49 10.85 -3.62
CA ALA A 53 3.68 11.91 -4.25
C ALA A 53 4.27 12.37 -5.58
N GLU A 54 5.59 12.53 -5.66
CA GLU A 54 6.27 12.90 -6.91
C GLU A 54 6.05 11.85 -8.01
N LEU A 55 5.98 10.57 -7.64
CA LEU A 55 5.70 9.48 -8.58
C LEU A 55 4.20 9.28 -8.84
N ASP A 56 3.35 10.11 -8.21
CA ASP A 56 1.89 10.04 -8.35
C ASP A 56 1.32 8.68 -7.91
N LEU A 57 1.81 8.15 -6.79
CA LEU A 57 1.42 6.85 -6.25
C LEU A 57 0.54 6.94 -5.00
N SER A 58 0.22 8.15 -4.52
CA SER A 58 -0.50 8.32 -3.25
C SER A 58 -1.87 7.66 -3.27
N GLN A 59 -2.61 7.81 -4.37
CA GLN A 59 -3.94 7.19 -4.52
C GLN A 59 -3.85 5.67 -4.55
N ASP A 60 -2.83 5.12 -5.22
CA ASP A 60 -2.59 3.67 -5.26
C ASP A 60 -2.28 3.13 -3.86
N LEU A 61 -1.43 3.80 -3.10
CA LEU A 61 -1.10 3.39 -1.73
C LEU A 61 -2.34 3.38 -0.83
N LEU A 62 -3.19 4.40 -0.93
CA LEU A 62 -4.44 4.46 -0.17
C LEU A 62 -5.40 3.33 -0.58
N ALA A 63 -5.48 3.02 -1.86
CA ALA A 63 -6.32 1.93 -2.37
C ALA A 63 -5.81 0.57 -1.90
N ILE A 64 -4.49 0.37 -1.90
CA ILE A 64 -3.86 -0.86 -1.39
C ILE A 64 -4.14 -0.99 0.11
N LYS A 65 -4.01 0.10 0.87
CA LYS A 65 -4.36 0.11 2.29
C LYS A 65 -5.82 -0.29 2.51
N SER A 66 -6.74 0.24 1.72
CA SER A 66 -8.16 -0.13 1.79
C SER A 66 -8.39 -1.62 1.57
N LEU A 67 -7.67 -2.21 0.62
CA LEU A 67 -7.72 -3.66 0.36
C LEU A 67 -7.26 -4.45 1.61
N VAL A 68 -6.11 -4.09 2.16
CA VAL A 68 -5.53 -4.78 3.32
C VAL A 68 -6.43 -4.62 4.56
N ASP A 69 -6.95 -3.41 4.78
CA ASP A 69 -7.87 -3.14 5.89
C ASP A 69 -9.18 -3.91 5.75
N GLY A 70 -9.73 -3.99 4.53
CA GLY A 70 -10.96 -4.73 4.25
C GLY A 70 -10.80 -6.22 4.47
N VAL A 71 -9.66 -6.78 4.09
CA VAL A 71 -9.32 -8.19 4.33
C VAL A 71 -9.21 -8.45 5.84
N LYS A 72 -8.56 -7.55 6.57
CA LYS A 72 -8.47 -7.66 8.04
C LYS A 72 -9.84 -7.64 8.70
N GLN A 73 -10.71 -6.75 8.28
CA GLN A 73 -12.08 -6.66 8.83
C GLN A 73 -12.91 -7.90 8.50
N SER A 74 -12.76 -8.45 7.29
CA SER A 74 -13.58 -9.56 6.82
C SER A 74 -13.11 -10.94 7.32
N PHE A 75 -11.80 -11.12 7.45
CA PHE A 75 -11.21 -12.44 7.75
C PHE A 75 -10.36 -12.47 9.03
N ALA A 76 -10.17 -11.32 9.68
CA ALA A 76 -9.26 -11.17 10.82
C ALA A 76 -7.83 -11.61 10.46
N VAL A 77 -7.39 -11.32 9.24
CA VAL A 77 -6.08 -11.73 8.72
C VAL A 77 -5.32 -10.50 8.20
N VAL A 78 -4.03 -10.49 8.44
CA VAL A 78 -3.09 -9.44 7.96
C VAL A 78 -2.02 -10.09 7.10
N PRO A 79 -1.30 -9.29 6.28
CA PRO A 79 -0.19 -9.83 5.51
C PRO A 79 0.82 -10.55 6.41
N THR A 80 1.45 -11.60 5.88
CA THR A 80 2.45 -12.38 6.62
C THR A 80 3.65 -11.51 6.97
N ALA A 81 4.05 -11.54 8.24
CA ALA A 81 5.15 -10.73 8.74
C ALA A 81 6.48 -11.09 8.05
N GLU A 82 7.30 -10.08 7.82
CA GLU A 82 8.64 -10.18 7.22
C GLU A 82 8.64 -10.71 5.78
N LYS A 83 7.49 -10.69 5.09
CA LYS A 83 7.36 -11.18 3.73
C LYS A 83 6.76 -10.12 2.80
N GLY A 84 7.24 -10.07 1.57
CA GLY A 84 6.73 -9.20 0.51
C GLY A 84 7.54 -7.92 0.34
N ASP A 85 7.28 -7.24 -0.77
CA ASP A 85 8.06 -6.06 -1.18
C ASP A 85 7.87 -4.88 -0.23
N PHE A 86 6.67 -4.73 0.32
CA PHE A 86 6.33 -3.57 1.16
C PHE A 86 6.99 -3.58 2.54
N THR A 87 7.62 -4.68 2.95
CA THR A 87 8.36 -4.74 4.22
C THR A 87 9.58 -3.80 4.24
N LYS A 88 10.00 -3.33 3.08
CA LYS A 88 11.10 -2.37 2.93
C LYS A 88 10.64 -0.92 2.85
N SER A 89 9.35 -0.67 3.02
CA SER A 89 8.78 0.68 3.03
C SER A 89 8.24 1.02 4.40
N LEU A 90 8.84 2.00 5.05
CA LEU A 90 8.38 2.47 6.35
C LEU A 90 6.96 3.00 6.28
N THR A 91 6.61 3.70 5.20
CA THR A 91 5.25 4.19 4.95
C THR A 91 4.26 3.02 4.85
N ALA A 92 4.59 1.99 4.08
CA ALA A 92 3.72 0.82 3.94
C ALA A 92 3.53 0.07 5.27
N VAL A 93 4.61 -0.06 6.05
CA VAL A 93 4.55 -0.66 7.39
C VAL A 93 3.63 0.17 8.31
N ALA A 94 3.80 1.49 8.31
CA ALA A 94 2.95 2.38 9.12
C ALA A 94 1.48 2.30 8.72
N LEU A 95 1.18 2.11 7.43
CA LEU A 95 -0.18 1.95 6.92
C LEU A 95 -0.78 0.57 7.18
N GLY A 96 0.00 -0.39 7.66
CA GLY A 96 -0.44 -1.77 7.84
C GLY A 96 -0.43 -2.62 6.58
N ILE A 97 0.07 -2.11 5.47
CA ILE A 97 0.21 -2.86 4.20
C ILE A 97 1.23 -3.98 4.34
N ALA A 98 2.22 -3.79 5.20
CA ALA A 98 3.23 -4.80 5.50
C ALA A 98 3.37 -4.96 7.02
N GLN A 99 3.71 -6.16 7.46
CA GLN A 99 3.98 -6.47 8.86
C GLN A 99 5.45 -6.80 9.03
N ILE A 100 6.08 -6.19 10.03
CA ILE A 100 7.46 -6.49 10.42
C ILE A 100 7.53 -6.65 11.93
N ASN A 101 8.48 -7.45 12.41
CA ASN A 101 8.63 -7.72 13.85
C ASN A 101 9.22 -6.51 14.59
N GLU A 102 10.19 -5.84 13.97
CA GLU A 102 10.83 -4.65 14.55
C GLU A 102 11.05 -3.57 13.49
N ILE A 103 10.52 -2.38 13.76
CA ILE A 103 10.60 -1.24 12.84
C ILE A 103 12.05 -0.81 12.57
N ASN A 104 12.97 -1.02 13.55
CA ASN A 104 14.39 -0.70 13.40
C ASN A 104 15.11 -1.59 12.39
N ASN A 105 14.51 -2.72 12.01
CA ASN A 105 15.12 -3.70 11.13
C ASN A 105 14.77 -3.50 9.64
N ILE A 106 14.12 -2.39 9.30
CA ILE A 106 13.95 -2.03 7.89
C ILE A 106 15.34 -1.68 7.35
N GLY A 107 15.84 -2.51 6.45
CA GLY A 107 17.16 -2.34 5.85
C GLY A 107 17.15 -1.29 4.74
N ILE A 108 17.69 -1.65 3.57
CA ILE A 108 17.71 -0.78 2.40
C ILE A 108 16.27 -0.45 2.00
N PRO A 109 15.88 0.85 1.93
CA PRO A 109 14.51 1.22 1.59
C PRO A 109 14.10 0.75 0.20
N LEU A 110 12.80 0.48 0.04
CA LEU A 110 12.20 0.15 -1.24
C LEU A 110 12.43 1.30 -2.24
N SER A 111 12.92 0.97 -3.43
CA SER A 111 13.06 1.95 -4.51
C SER A 111 11.72 2.10 -5.24
N TRP A 112 10.98 3.16 -4.93
CA TRP A 112 9.67 3.41 -5.54
C TRP A 112 9.78 3.67 -7.05
N SER A 113 10.87 4.28 -7.53
CA SER A 113 11.09 4.49 -8.96
C SER A 113 11.23 3.16 -9.70
N GLU A 114 11.93 2.18 -9.14
CA GLU A 114 12.02 0.84 -9.70
C GLU A 114 10.67 0.13 -9.67
N MET A 115 9.91 0.32 -8.61
CA MET A 115 8.58 -0.31 -8.48
C MET A 115 7.59 0.21 -9.52
N VAL A 116 7.67 1.50 -9.87
CA VAL A 116 6.85 2.08 -10.94
C VAL A 116 7.19 1.42 -12.29
N GLU A 117 8.46 1.17 -12.57
CA GLU A 117 8.89 0.49 -13.79
C GLU A 117 8.46 -0.98 -13.79
N LYS A 118 8.65 -1.67 -12.68
CA LYS A 118 8.32 -3.09 -12.51
C LYS A 118 6.81 -3.34 -12.49
N LYS A 119 6.05 -2.40 -11.93
CA LYS A 119 4.59 -2.41 -11.74
C LYS A 119 4.06 -3.47 -10.80
N MET A 120 4.78 -4.55 -10.56
CA MET A 120 4.32 -5.70 -9.78
C MET A 120 5.01 -5.77 -8.43
N LEU A 121 4.20 -5.74 -7.36
CA LEU A 121 4.64 -5.94 -5.99
C LEU A 121 3.84 -7.09 -5.38
N THR A 122 4.45 -7.80 -4.45
CA THR A 122 3.86 -8.99 -3.86
C THR A 122 3.48 -8.74 -2.40
N ILE A 123 2.26 -9.14 -2.05
CA ILE A 123 1.80 -9.23 -0.66
C ILE A 123 1.53 -10.71 -0.37
N TYR A 124 2.07 -11.21 0.75
CA TYR A 124 1.89 -12.59 1.19
C TYR A 124 0.82 -12.68 2.27
N TYR A 125 -0.06 -13.66 2.12
CA TYR A 125 -1.05 -14.03 3.11
C TYR A 125 -0.93 -15.51 3.43
N PRO A 126 -1.43 -15.97 4.61
CA PRO A 126 -1.47 -17.41 4.90
C PRO A 126 -2.21 -18.18 3.80
N GLU A 127 -1.70 -19.34 3.45
CA GLU A 127 -2.16 -20.15 2.30
C GLU A 127 -3.68 -20.36 2.27
N GLU A 128 -4.28 -20.65 3.42
CA GLU A 128 -5.71 -20.94 3.54
C GLU A 128 -6.63 -19.77 3.15
N TYR A 129 -6.12 -18.52 3.14
CA TYR A 129 -6.92 -17.33 2.87
C TYR A 129 -6.80 -16.79 1.45
N ARG A 130 -5.79 -17.20 0.69
CA ARG A 130 -5.50 -16.60 -0.62
C ARG A 130 -6.72 -16.55 -1.55
N ASN A 131 -7.40 -17.67 -1.73
CA ASN A 131 -8.55 -17.74 -2.65
C ASN A 131 -9.73 -16.94 -2.11
N GLN A 132 -9.97 -16.99 -0.81
CA GLN A 132 -11.02 -16.21 -0.16
C GLN A 132 -10.79 -14.70 -0.32
N ILE A 133 -9.54 -14.26 -0.19
CA ILE A 133 -9.17 -12.86 -0.36
C ILE A 133 -9.43 -12.38 -1.79
N ILE A 134 -9.07 -13.18 -2.79
CA ILE A 134 -9.29 -12.83 -4.19
C ILE A 134 -10.79 -12.76 -4.49
N ASP A 135 -11.58 -13.72 -4.02
CA ASP A 135 -13.03 -13.71 -4.20
C ASP A 135 -13.65 -12.49 -3.53
N TRP A 136 -13.21 -12.17 -2.32
CA TRP A 136 -13.66 -10.98 -1.60
C TRP A 136 -13.32 -9.69 -2.35
N ALA A 137 -12.10 -9.57 -2.85
CA ALA A 137 -11.65 -8.40 -3.61
C ALA A 137 -12.50 -8.20 -4.87
N LYS A 138 -12.75 -9.27 -5.61
CA LYS A 138 -13.61 -9.24 -6.78
C LYS A 138 -15.04 -8.80 -6.42
N ALA A 139 -15.60 -9.36 -5.35
CA ALA A 139 -16.96 -9.03 -4.89
C ALA A 139 -17.07 -7.58 -4.41
N ASN A 140 -15.97 -6.98 -3.93
CA ASN A 140 -15.93 -5.61 -3.42
C ASN A 140 -15.43 -4.58 -4.45
N GLY A 141 -15.46 -4.93 -5.73
CA GLY A 141 -15.21 -3.98 -6.81
C GLY A 141 -13.75 -3.73 -7.16
N TYR A 142 -12.81 -4.50 -6.59
CA TYR A 142 -11.41 -4.42 -6.98
C TYR A 142 -11.21 -5.06 -8.36
N ASN A 143 -10.28 -4.51 -9.13
CA ASN A 143 -9.95 -5.01 -10.47
C ASN A 143 -9.01 -6.20 -10.34
N THR A 144 -9.55 -7.41 -10.42
CA THR A 144 -8.79 -8.65 -10.27
C THR A 144 -8.48 -9.29 -11.63
N SER A 145 -7.33 -9.95 -11.72
CA SER A 145 -6.89 -10.65 -12.92
C SER A 145 -5.91 -11.75 -12.53
N THR A 146 -5.27 -12.38 -13.51
CA THR A 146 -4.18 -13.32 -13.29
C THR A 146 -2.97 -12.94 -14.11
N TYR A 147 -1.79 -13.22 -13.59
CA TYR A 147 -0.52 -13.05 -14.28
C TYR A 147 0.34 -14.29 -14.06
N LEU A 148 0.61 -15.03 -15.14
CA LEU A 148 1.34 -16.30 -15.08
C LEU A 148 0.77 -17.27 -14.02
N GLY A 149 -0.58 -17.37 -14.00
CA GLY A 149 -1.28 -18.23 -13.05
C GLY A 149 -1.39 -17.69 -11.63
N ARG A 150 -0.88 -16.51 -11.36
CA ARG A 150 -0.94 -15.87 -10.04
C ARG A 150 -2.08 -14.84 -10.00
N PRO A 151 -2.91 -14.84 -8.95
CA PRO A 151 -3.95 -13.82 -8.81
C PRO A 151 -3.33 -12.46 -8.52
N ILE A 152 -3.82 -11.44 -9.22
CA ILE A 152 -3.38 -10.06 -9.02
C ILE A 152 -4.57 -9.13 -8.83
N VAL A 153 -4.32 -8.03 -8.12
CA VAL A 153 -5.25 -6.89 -8.02
C VAL A 153 -4.58 -5.71 -8.69
N LYS A 154 -5.26 -5.10 -9.64
CA LYS A 154 -4.74 -3.97 -10.42
C LYS A 154 -5.21 -2.66 -9.81
N PHE A 155 -4.26 -1.78 -9.54
CA PHE A 155 -4.52 -0.38 -9.19
C PHE A 155 -4.14 0.51 -10.38
N SER A 156 -4.19 1.82 -10.21
CA SER A 156 -3.94 2.73 -11.33
C SER A 156 -2.56 2.52 -11.97
N LYS A 157 -1.52 2.42 -11.15
CA LYS A 157 -0.13 2.27 -11.61
C LYS A 157 0.55 1.02 -11.11
N LEU A 158 0.12 0.48 -9.98
CA LEU A 158 0.73 -0.67 -9.35
C LEU A 158 -0.19 -1.89 -9.43
N TYR A 159 0.40 -3.06 -9.65
CA TYR A 159 -0.30 -4.34 -9.65
C TYR A 159 0.19 -5.15 -8.46
N ILE A 160 -0.73 -5.66 -7.65
CA ILE A 160 -0.40 -6.42 -6.44
C ILE A 160 -0.65 -7.90 -6.69
N ILE A 161 0.42 -8.69 -6.59
CA ILE A 161 0.32 -10.15 -6.60
C ILE A 161 -0.06 -10.58 -5.18
N ILE A 162 -1.16 -11.31 -5.06
CA ILE A 162 -1.56 -11.93 -3.79
C ILE A 162 -0.94 -13.32 -3.74
N GLU A 163 0.11 -13.45 -2.95
CA GLU A 163 0.85 -14.71 -2.84
C GLU A 163 0.56 -15.41 -1.50
N ARG A 164 0.82 -16.68 -1.43
CA ARG A 164 0.56 -17.50 -0.24
C ARG A 164 1.84 -17.85 0.48
N THR A 165 1.81 -17.74 1.81
CA THR A 165 2.86 -18.25 2.67
C THR A 165 2.53 -19.70 2.96
N ARG A 166 3.43 -20.59 2.57
CA ARG A 166 3.30 -22.04 2.88
C ARG A 166 3.77 -22.31 4.31
N ALA A 167 3.02 -23.13 4.99
CA ALA A 167 3.39 -23.57 6.33
C ALA A 167 4.65 -24.45 6.30
#